data_d73ee9fed218394338cb3916b71b41b4
#
_entry.id   d73ee9fed218394338cb3916b71b41b4
#
_cell.length_a   1.000
_cell.length_b   1.000
_cell.length_c   1.000
_cell.angle_alpha   90.00
_cell.angle_beta   90.00
_cell.angle_gamma   90.00
#
_symmetry.space_group_name_H-M   'P 1'
#
loop_
_entity.id
_entity.type
_entity.pdbx_description
1 polymer ?
#
loop_
_entity_poly.entity_id
_entity_poly.type
_entity_poly.pdbx_seq_one_letter_code
_entity_poly.pdbx_strand_id
1 'polypeptide(L)'
;FEVESIMGKPLSVRDTREVFSWITELDATKEVISSAIVYCLEKGKDSVSYISKVIAQWTADGLKTEEDVKQRLETLERNSARYKAVLRSLGLTRGVTRAEKEIIDRWFDEMGFNEERVADACCKGSFISNPNIRYVNGILEKWYEEAKNEGRSVNSKVTVTQAVLNKYYEYLRRKAEEEAEERKHE
;
A
#
# COMPACT_ATOMS: atom_id res chain seq x y z
N PHE A 1 -6.01 -19.60 -31.57
CA PHE A 1 -5.07 -18.92 -32.49
C PHE A 1 -4.60 -17.57 -31.93
N GLU A 2 -5.50 -16.74 -31.43
CA GLU A 2 -5.11 -15.42 -30.94
C GLU A 2 -4.27 -15.50 -29.64
N VAL A 3 -4.62 -16.42 -28.73
CA VAL A 3 -3.87 -16.65 -27.48
C VAL A 3 -2.44 -17.11 -27.77
N GLU A 4 -2.26 -18.02 -28.72
CA GLU A 4 -0.92 -18.47 -29.16
C GLU A 4 -0.11 -17.35 -29.77
N SER A 5 -0.76 -16.48 -30.54
CA SER A 5 -0.12 -15.30 -31.12
C SER A 5 0.39 -14.33 -30.05
N ILE A 6 -0.42 -14.06 -29.02
CA ILE A 6 -0.02 -13.17 -27.92
C ILE A 6 1.05 -13.83 -27.06
N MET A 7 0.94 -15.13 -26.79
CA MET A 7 1.90 -15.88 -25.97
C MET A 7 3.23 -16.16 -26.70
N GLY A 8 3.25 -16.04 -28.04
CA GLY A 8 4.43 -16.31 -28.86
C GLY A 8 4.85 -17.79 -28.89
N LYS A 9 3.98 -18.70 -28.45
CA LYS A 9 4.25 -20.14 -28.40
C LYS A 9 2.98 -20.97 -28.64
N PRO A 10 3.10 -22.19 -29.22
CA PRO A 10 1.99 -23.10 -29.37
C PRO A 10 1.49 -23.60 -28.01
N LEU A 11 0.19 -23.88 -27.91
CA LEU A 11 -0.44 -24.43 -26.72
C LEU A 11 -0.42 -25.97 -26.78
N SER A 12 -0.16 -26.60 -25.63
CA SER A 12 -0.39 -28.02 -25.47
C SER A 12 -1.91 -28.33 -25.46
N VAL A 13 -2.29 -29.60 -25.66
CA VAL A 13 -3.69 -30.04 -25.59
C VAL A 13 -4.31 -29.70 -24.21
N ARG A 14 -3.53 -29.78 -23.14
CA ARG A 14 -3.96 -29.40 -21.80
C ARG A 14 -4.21 -27.89 -21.70
N ASP A 15 -3.27 -27.09 -22.18
CA ASP A 15 -3.37 -25.64 -22.14
C ASP A 15 -4.55 -25.15 -22.99
N THR A 16 -4.79 -25.78 -24.15
CA THR A 16 -5.96 -25.48 -24.98
C THR A 16 -7.28 -25.68 -24.24
N ARG A 17 -7.42 -26.76 -23.48
CA ARG A 17 -8.62 -26.99 -22.66
C ARG A 17 -8.78 -25.91 -21.59
N GLU A 18 -7.69 -25.52 -20.94
CA GLU A 18 -7.70 -24.47 -19.91
C GLU A 18 -8.08 -23.12 -20.51
N VAL A 19 -7.59 -22.77 -21.70
CA VAL A 19 -7.99 -21.57 -22.44
C VAL A 19 -9.49 -21.59 -22.79
N PHE A 20 -10.04 -22.74 -23.20
CA PHE A 20 -11.47 -22.84 -23.46
C PHE A 20 -12.31 -22.60 -22.19
N SER A 21 -11.86 -23.05 -21.01
CA SER A 21 -12.57 -22.85 -19.76
C SER A 21 -12.67 -21.37 -19.36
N TRP A 22 -11.75 -20.52 -19.80
CA TRP A 22 -11.84 -19.06 -19.54
C TRP A 22 -13.09 -18.44 -20.12
N ILE A 23 -13.56 -18.94 -21.27
CA ILE A 23 -14.78 -18.46 -21.92
C ILE A 23 -16.00 -19.21 -21.40
N THR A 24 -15.92 -20.55 -21.30
CA THR A 24 -17.09 -21.38 -21.02
C THR A 24 -17.45 -21.47 -19.54
N GLU A 25 -16.49 -21.35 -18.65
CA GLU A 25 -16.69 -21.50 -17.20
C GLU A 25 -16.54 -20.16 -16.45
N LEU A 26 -15.61 -19.29 -16.88
CA LEU A 26 -15.35 -18.03 -16.24
C LEU A 26 -16.12 -16.84 -16.88
N ASP A 27 -16.76 -17.05 -18.03
CA ASP A 27 -17.43 -15.98 -18.81
C ASP A 27 -16.50 -14.76 -19.06
N ALA A 28 -15.21 -15.05 -19.26
CA ALA A 28 -14.22 -14.00 -19.47
C ALA A 28 -14.32 -13.43 -20.89
N THR A 29 -14.34 -12.11 -20.99
CA THR A 29 -14.36 -11.42 -22.29
C THR A 29 -12.99 -11.50 -22.97
N LYS A 30 -12.97 -11.28 -24.27
CA LYS A 30 -11.74 -11.26 -25.08
C LYS A 30 -10.75 -10.21 -24.55
N GLU A 31 -11.26 -9.06 -24.17
CA GLU A 31 -10.49 -7.94 -23.64
C GLU A 31 -9.78 -8.31 -22.34
N VAL A 32 -10.49 -8.94 -21.43
CA VAL A 32 -9.95 -9.42 -20.14
C VAL A 32 -8.88 -10.49 -20.39
N ILE A 33 -9.14 -11.46 -21.27
CA ILE A 33 -8.20 -12.53 -21.60
C ILE A 33 -6.91 -11.97 -22.22
N SER A 34 -7.03 -11.14 -23.26
CA SER A 34 -5.87 -10.56 -23.94
C SER A 34 -5.02 -9.73 -23.00
N SER A 35 -5.64 -8.86 -22.22
CA SER A 35 -4.95 -8.00 -21.25
C SER A 35 -4.31 -8.78 -20.11
N ALA A 36 -4.96 -9.84 -19.62
CA ALA A 36 -4.38 -10.70 -18.58
C ALA A 36 -3.14 -11.46 -19.07
N ILE A 37 -3.16 -11.93 -20.32
CA ILE A 37 -2.00 -12.59 -20.93
C ILE A 37 -0.83 -11.60 -21.01
N VAL A 38 -1.05 -10.42 -21.61
CA VAL A 38 -0.01 -9.38 -21.74
C VAL A 38 0.56 -9.00 -20.38
N TYR A 39 -0.29 -8.72 -19.40
CA TYR A 39 0.12 -8.41 -18.02
C TYR A 39 0.99 -9.51 -17.40
N CYS A 40 0.63 -10.78 -17.59
CA CYS A 40 1.40 -11.90 -17.05
C CYS A 40 2.76 -12.03 -17.74
N LEU A 41 2.82 -11.89 -19.07
CA LEU A 41 4.06 -11.95 -19.85
C LEU A 41 5.04 -10.83 -19.45
N GLU A 42 4.57 -9.62 -19.26
CA GLU A 42 5.39 -8.48 -18.75
C GLU A 42 5.99 -8.75 -17.37
N LYS A 43 5.32 -9.57 -16.56
CA LYS A 43 5.83 -10.01 -15.23
C LYS A 43 6.70 -11.28 -15.33
N GLY A 44 7.01 -11.76 -16.54
CA GLY A 44 7.77 -13.00 -16.77
C GLY A 44 7.01 -14.27 -16.34
N LYS A 45 5.66 -14.22 -16.35
CA LYS A 45 4.76 -15.32 -15.95
C LYS A 45 4.00 -15.82 -17.17
N ASP A 46 4.62 -16.74 -17.92
CA ASP A 46 4.10 -17.29 -19.17
C ASP A 46 3.36 -18.63 -19.05
N SER A 47 3.10 -19.09 -17.82
CA SER A 47 2.37 -20.32 -17.57
C SER A 47 0.85 -20.10 -17.71
N VAL A 48 0.19 -20.92 -18.55
CA VAL A 48 -1.27 -20.88 -18.74
C VAL A 48 -2.01 -21.00 -17.40
N SER A 49 -1.56 -21.88 -16.52
CA SER A 49 -2.18 -22.06 -15.18
C SER A 49 -2.02 -20.83 -14.29
N TYR A 50 -0.96 -20.02 -14.45
CA TYR A 50 -0.85 -18.74 -13.74
C TYR A 50 -1.81 -17.70 -14.33
N ILE A 51 -1.87 -17.62 -15.65
CA ILE A 51 -2.76 -16.71 -16.39
C ILE A 51 -4.22 -17.02 -16.04
N SER A 52 -4.61 -18.30 -15.98
CA SER A 52 -5.95 -18.75 -15.56
C SER A 52 -6.36 -18.19 -14.19
N LYS A 53 -5.44 -18.19 -13.22
CA LYS A 53 -5.71 -17.61 -11.89
C LYS A 53 -5.93 -16.11 -11.93
N VAL A 54 -5.18 -15.40 -12.78
CA VAL A 54 -5.35 -13.95 -12.96
C VAL A 54 -6.69 -13.66 -13.63
N ILE A 55 -7.04 -14.39 -14.70
CA ILE A 55 -8.32 -14.25 -15.38
C ILE A 55 -9.49 -14.55 -14.43
N ALA A 56 -9.42 -15.65 -13.68
CA ALA A 56 -10.45 -16.02 -12.71
C ALA A 56 -10.64 -14.93 -11.64
N GLN A 57 -9.55 -14.35 -11.15
CA GLN A 57 -9.63 -13.25 -10.19
C GLN A 57 -10.24 -12.00 -10.81
N TRP A 58 -9.82 -11.60 -12.00
CA TRP A 58 -10.32 -10.41 -12.66
C TRP A 58 -11.80 -10.52 -13.02
N THR A 59 -12.22 -11.71 -13.47
CA THR A 59 -13.63 -11.99 -13.75
C THR A 59 -14.47 -11.99 -12.48
N ALA A 60 -13.96 -12.57 -11.38
CA ALA A 60 -14.61 -12.52 -10.08
C ALA A 60 -14.71 -11.09 -9.52
N ASP A 61 -13.72 -10.23 -9.81
CA ASP A 61 -13.73 -8.80 -9.48
C ASP A 61 -14.69 -8.00 -10.41
N GLY A 62 -15.32 -8.65 -11.40
CA GLY A 62 -16.32 -8.05 -12.29
C GLY A 62 -15.77 -7.30 -13.49
N LEU A 63 -14.48 -7.45 -13.82
CA LEU A 63 -13.88 -6.82 -15.00
C LEU A 63 -14.44 -7.44 -16.27
N LYS A 64 -14.92 -6.60 -17.20
CA LYS A 64 -15.49 -7.03 -18.48
C LYS A 64 -14.99 -6.25 -19.67
N THR A 65 -14.59 -5.01 -19.48
CA THR A 65 -14.19 -4.09 -20.54
C THR A 65 -12.70 -3.79 -20.46
N GLU A 66 -12.14 -3.26 -21.55
CA GLU A 66 -10.76 -2.78 -21.60
C GLU A 66 -10.51 -1.65 -20.57
N GLU A 67 -11.51 -0.78 -20.36
CA GLU A 67 -11.42 0.30 -19.37
C GLU A 67 -11.37 -0.24 -17.94
N ASP A 68 -12.16 -1.28 -17.60
CA ASP A 68 -12.09 -1.94 -16.29
C ASP A 68 -10.68 -2.50 -16.04
N VAL A 69 -10.11 -3.16 -17.06
CA VAL A 69 -8.76 -3.73 -16.96
C VAL A 69 -7.72 -2.63 -16.78
N LYS A 70 -7.83 -1.54 -17.54
CA LYS A 70 -6.91 -0.40 -17.44
C LYS A 70 -6.93 0.20 -16.03
N GLN A 71 -8.11 0.48 -15.48
CA GLN A 71 -8.26 0.98 -14.12
C GLN A 71 -7.70 0.00 -13.08
N ARG A 72 -7.87 -1.30 -13.30
CA ARG A 72 -7.28 -2.33 -12.44
C ARG A 72 -5.76 -2.29 -12.47
N LEU A 73 -5.16 -2.19 -13.66
CA LEU A 73 -3.71 -2.12 -13.83
C LEU A 73 -3.12 -0.86 -13.17
N GLU A 74 -3.74 0.30 -13.38
CA GLU A 74 -3.34 1.55 -12.73
C GLU A 74 -3.38 1.44 -11.21
N THR A 75 -4.41 0.78 -10.67
CA THR A 75 -4.53 0.53 -9.23
C THR A 75 -3.43 -0.39 -8.72
N LEU A 76 -3.12 -1.46 -9.44
CA LEU A 76 -2.03 -2.39 -9.10
C LEU A 76 -0.67 -1.70 -9.10
N GLU A 77 -0.41 -0.85 -10.08
CA GLU A 77 0.83 -0.07 -10.17
C GLU A 77 0.95 0.94 -9.04
N ARG A 78 -0.11 1.71 -8.77
CA ARG A 78 -0.17 2.66 -7.67
C ARG A 78 0.09 1.98 -6.33
N ASN A 79 -0.58 0.86 -6.05
CA ASN A 79 -0.39 0.13 -4.80
C ASN A 79 1.03 -0.46 -4.70
N SER A 80 1.57 -0.97 -5.81
CA SER A 80 2.96 -1.43 -5.86
C SER A 80 3.96 -0.32 -5.55
N ALA A 81 3.74 0.89 -6.07
CA ALA A 81 4.55 2.06 -5.78
C ALA A 81 4.45 2.47 -4.30
N ARG A 82 3.23 2.49 -3.73
CA ARG A 82 2.98 2.75 -2.29
C ARG A 82 3.73 1.78 -1.39
N TYR A 83 3.64 0.48 -1.67
CA TYR A 83 4.34 -0.54 -0.87
C TYR A 83 5.86 -0.35 -0.91
N LYS A 84 6.42 -0.08 -2.10
CA LYS A 84 7.86 0.18 -2.26
C LYS A 84 8.29 1.45 -1.53
N ALA A 85 7.49 2.51 -1.57
CA ALA A 85 7.77 3.76 -0.88
C ALA A 85 7.79 3.57 0.64
N VAL A 86 6.79 2.88 1.20
CA VAL A 86 6.71 2.57 2.63
C VAL A 86 7.92 1.75 3.10
N LEU A 87 8.25 0.66 2.39
CA LEU A 87 9.41 -0.18 2.76
C LEU A 87 10.72 0.58 2.67
N ARG A 88 10.89 1.39 1.61
CA ARG A 88 12.09 2.23 1.45
C ARG A 88 12.22 3.25 2.57
N SER A 89 11.13 3.89 2.97
CA SER A 89 11.11 4.88 4.07
C SER A 89 11.48 4.24 5.43
N LEU A 90 11.29 2.94 5.57
CA LEU A 90 11.69 2.16 6.75
C LEU A 90 13.09 1.53 6.62
N GLY A 91 13.80 1.75 5.50
CA GLY A 91 15.10 1.13 5.24
C GLY A 91 15.01 -0.38 4.97
N LEU A 92 13.83 -0.90 4.61
CA LEU A 92 13.62 -2.32 4.35
C LEU A 92 13.81 -2.63 2.86
N THR A 93 14.71 -3.56 2.54
CA THR A 93 15.04 -3.96 1.15
C THR A 93 14.30 -5.20 0.69
N ARG A 94 13.54 -5.86 1.56
CA ARG A 94 12.73 -7.03 1.25
C ARG A 94 11.40 -6.69 0.56
N GLY A 95 10.74 -7.70 0.03
CA GLY A 95 9.37 -7.57 -0.46
C GLY A 95 8.36 -7.40 0.69
N VAL A 96 7.21 -6.81 0.37
CA VAL A 96 6.06 -6.67 1.27
C VAL A 96 5.31 -8.01 1.38
N THR A 97 4.96 -8.43 2.58
CA THR A 97 4.13 -9.62 2.81
C THR A 97 2.64 -9.33 2.55
N ARG A 98 1.81 -10.37 2.42
CA ARG A 98 0.36 -10.21 2.23
C ARG A 98 -0.29 -9.42 3.38
N ALA A 99 0.02 -9.77 4.62
CA ALA A 99 -0.52 -9.08 5.79
C ALA A 99 -0.09 -7.61 5.86
N GLU A 100 1.14 -7.30 5.42
CA GLU A 100 1.62 -5.92 5.36
C GLU A 100 0.92 -5.11 4.27
N LYS A 101 0.57 -5.73 3.13
CA LYS A 101 -0.24 -5.07 2.10
C LYS A 101 -1.60 -4.65 2.64
N GLU A 102 -2.30 -5.57 3.30
CA GLU A 102 -3.60 -5.31 3.91
C GLU A 102 -3.55 -4.13 4.91
N ILE A 103 -2.48 -4.05 5.71
CA ILE A 103 -2.27 -2.93 6.64
C ILE A 103 -2.01 -1.61 5.88
N ILE A 104 -1.16 -1.64 4.87
CA ILE A 104 -0.82 -0.44 4.09
C ILE A 104 -2.03 0.06 3.29
N ASP A 105 -2.78 -0.85 2.64
CA ASP A 105 -3.98 -0.50 1.89
C ASP A 105 -5.01 0.18 2.79
N ARG A 106 -5.21 -0.33 4.01
CA ARG A 106 -6.09 0.28 5.02
C ARG A 106 -5.72 1.73 5.34
N TRP A 107 -4.43 2.08 5.40
CA TRP A 107 -4.01 3.46 5.67
C TRP A 107 -4.49 4.44 4.60
N PHE A 108 -4.44 4.03 3.33
CA PHE A 108 -4.83 4.87 2.20
C PHE A 108 -6.33 4.82 1.90
N ASP A 109 -6.91 3.62 1.90
CA ASP A 109 -8.24 3.39 1.36
C ASP A 109 -9.35 3.50 2.42
N GLU A 110 -9.07 3.14 3.69
CA GLU A 110 -10.06 3.22 4.79
C GLU A 110 -9.80 4.44 5.70
N MET A 111 -8.55 4.68 6.10
CA MET A 111 -8.21 5.77 7.00
C MET A 111 -8.00 7.10 6.27
N GLY A 112 -7.84 7.09 4.93
CA GLY A 112 -7.77 8.27 4.09
C GLY A 112 -6.47 9.07 4.21
N PHE A 113 -5.38 8.46 4.68
CA PHE A 113 -4.07 9.12 4.72
C PHE A 113 -3.50 9.32 3.32
N ASN A 114 -2.86 10.46 3.09
CA ASN A 114 -2.07 10.71 1.89
C ASN A 114 -0.63 10.17 2.04
N GLU A 115 0.10 10.15 0.93
CA GLU A 115 1.47 9.63 0.89
C GLU A 115 2.43 10.42 1.80
N GLU A 116 2.27 11.73 1.88
CA GLU A 116 3.09 12.60 2.72
C GLU A 116 2.92 12.25 4.20
N ARG A 117 1.68 12.03 4.64
CA ARG A 117 1.38 11.73 6.03
C ARG A 117 1.87 10.33 6.44
N VAL A 118 1.76 9.36 5.52
CA VAL A 118 2.32 8.03 5.72
C VAL A 118 3.85 8.08 5.77
N ALA A 119 4.49 8.88 4.90
CA ALA A 119 5.94 9.08 4.94
C ALA A 119 6.42 9.70 6.26
N ASP A 120 5.70 10.68 6.81
CA ASP A 120 5.98 11.27 8.13
C ASP A 120 5.94 10.19 9.25
N ALA A 121 4.95 9.28 9.20
CA ALA A 121 4.84 8.18 10.16
C ALA A 121 5.98 7.17 10.00
N CYS A 122 6.34 6.83 8.76
CA CYS A 122 7.48 5.96 8.45
C CYS A 122 8.80 6.56 8.92
N CYS A 123 8.99 7.87 8.72
CA CYS A 123 10.18 8.57 9.22
C CYS A 123 10.31 8.40 10.75
N LYS A 124 9.22 8.58 11.52
CA LYS A 124 9.24 8.31 12.96
C LYS A 124 9.53 6.83 13.27
N GLY A 125 9.01 5.94 12.47
CA GLY A 125 9.24 4.49 12.59
C GLY A 125 10.65 4.04 12.24
N SER A 126 11.40 4.81 11.45
CA SER A 126 12.78 4.48 11.07
C SER A 126 13.81 4.72 12.18
N PHE A 127 13.48 5.52 13.20
CA PHE A 127 14.38 5.82 14.32
C PHE A 127 14.40 4.74 15.40
N ILE A 128 13.54 3.73 15.35
CA ILE A 128 13.56 2.62 16.32
C ILE A 128 14.56 1.54 15.93
N SER A 129 15.00 0.76 16.90
CA SER A 129 16.01 -0.30 16.71
C SER A 129 15.58 -1.39 15.71
N ASN A 130 14.28 -1.59 15.51
CA ASN A 130 13.72 -2.58 14.59
C ASN A 130 12.53 -1.97 13.81
N PRO A 131 12.80 -1.19 12.74
CA PRO A 131 11.75 -0.58 11.93
C PRO A 131 10.81 -1.63 11.36
N ASN A 132 9.51 -1.46 11.57
CA ASN A 132 8.50 -2.39 11.08
C ASN A 132 7.15 -1.70 10.85
N ILE A 133 6.33 -2.31 9.99
CA ILE A 133 5.03 -1.77 9.58
C ILE A 133 4.03 -1.73 10.74
N ARG A 134 4.09 -2.66 11.71
CA ARG A 134 3.19 -2.66 12.86
C ARG A 134 3.39 -1.43 13.74
N TYR A 135 4.63 -0.99 13.93
CA TYR A 135 4.91 0.21 14.69
C TYR A 135 4.35 1.47 14.00
N VAL A 136 4.55 1.57 12.66
CA VAL A 136 3.97 2.65 11.85
C VAL A 136 2.45 2.64 11.91
N ASN A 137 1.84 1.45 11.86
CA ASN A 137 0.39 1.29 12.01
C ASN A 137 -0.11 1.88 13.34
N GLY A 138 0.57 1.60 14.44
CA GLY A 138 0.21 2.20 15.74
C GLY A 138 0.29 3.73 15.76
N ILE A 139 1.28 4.32 15.05
CA ILE A 139 1.37 5.78 14.91
C ILE A 139 0.17 6.32 14.11
N LEU A 140 -0.14 5.70 12.98
CA LEU A 140 -1.23 6.15 12.10
C LEU A 140 -2.60 5.95 12.74
N GLU A 141 -2.84 4.83 13.45
CA GLU A 141 -4.07 4.62 14.21
C GLU A 141 -4.26 5.72 15.27
N LYS A 142 -3.22 6.05 16.01
CA LYS A 142 -3.27 7.15 16.98
C LYS A 142 -3.64 8.49 16.32
N TRP A 143 -2.99 8.82 15.19
CA TRP A 143 -3.29 10.06 14.48
C TRP A 143 -4.70 10.08 13.88
N TYR A 144 -5.20 8.92 13.45
CA TYR A 144 -6.56 8.77 12.95
C TYR A 144 -7.59 9.05 14.06
N GLU A 145 -7.43 8.45 15.23
CA GLU A 145 -8.32 8.67 16.37
C GLU A 145 -8.25 10.12 16.89
N GLU A 146 -7.06 10.71 16.97
CA GLU A 146 -6.89 12.12 17.34
C GLU A 146 -7.63 13.04 16.35
N ALA A 147 -7.45 12.81 15.05
CA ALA A 147 -8.11 13.61 14.02
C ALA A 147 -9.63 13.47 14.06
N LYS A 148 -10.13 12.26 14.28
CA LYS A 148 -11.56 11.97 14.42
C LYS A 148 -12.17 12.67 15.64
N ASN A 149 -11.51 12.62 16.78
CA ASN A 149 -11.97 13.25 18.01
C ASN A 149 -11.97 14.78 17.92
N GLU A 150 -11.01 15.35 17.20
CA GLU A 150 -10.88 16.79 16.98
C GLU A 150 -11.69 17.32 15.79
N GLY A 151 -12.35 16.45 15.02
CA GLY A 151 -13.12 16.82 13.83
C GLY A 151 -12.27 17.43 12.70
N ARG A 152 -10.98 17.07 12.61
CA ARG A 152 -10.03 17.58 11.61
C ARG A 152 -9.68 16.50 10.56
N SER A 153 -9.11 16.93 9.45
CA SER A 153 -8.58 15.99 8.45
C SER A 153 -7.39 15.20 9.02
N VAL A 154 -7.34 13.91 8.74
CA VAL A 154 -6.20 13.01 9.10
C VAL A 154 -4.88 13.47 8.47
N ASN A 155 -4.95 14.20 7.36
CA ASN A 155 -3.80 14.72 6.64
C ASN A 155 -3.34 16.09 7.13
N SER A 156 -4.05 16.70 8.07
CA SER A 156 -3.61 17.94 8.70
C SER A 156 -2.36 17.67 9.54
N LYS A 157 -1.27 18.34 9.23
CA LYS A 157 -0.14 18.40 10.16
C LYS A 157 -0.60 19.16 11.40
N VAL A 158 -0.39 18.61 12.58
CA VAL A 158 -0.54 19.36 13.82
C VAL A 158 0.53 20.44 13.78
N THR A 159 0.15 21.61 13.35
CA THR A 159 1.00 22.78 13.51
C THR A 159 1.09 22.99 15.02
N VAL A 160 2.29 22.82 15.58
CA VAL A 160 2.52 23.16 16.99
C VAL A 160 2.16 24.62 17.10
N THR A 161 0.96 24.91 17.63
CA THR A 161 0.51 26.29 17.78
C THR A 161 1.49 27.01 18.69
N GLN A 162 1.71 28.30 18.44
CA GLN A 162 2.59 29.13 19.29
C GLN A 162 2.26 28.97 20.79
N ALA A 163 0.99 28.69 21.11
CA ALA A 163 0.55 28.40 22.47
C ALA A 163 1.16 27.11 23.05
N VAL A 164 1.32 26.06 22.26
CA VAL A 164 1.96 24.80 22.69
C VAL A 164 3.47 25.00 22.83
N LEU A 165 4.10 25.72 21.90
CA LEU A 165 5.50 26.10 22.01
C LEU A 165 5.76 26.94 23.26
N ASN A 166 4.91 27.92 23.56
CA ASN A 166 5.03 28.75 24.73
C ASN A 166 4.94 27.91 26.01
N LYS A 167 3.95 26.97 26.11
CA LYS A 167 3.86 26.05 27.26
C LYS A 167 5.10 25.18 27.40
N TYR A 168 5.66 24.72 26.29
CA TYR A 168 6.89 23.92 26.32
C TYR A 168 8.10 24.73 26.79
N TYR A 169 8.24 25.98 26.35
CA TYR A 169 9.30 26.88 26.82
C TYR A 169 9.11 27.28 28.30
N GLU A 170 7.90 27.47 28.76
CA GLU A 170 7.59 27.69 30.18
C GLU A 170 7.98 26.49 31.04
N TYR A 171 7.66 25.27 30.57
CA TYR A 171 8.09 24.04 31.23
C TYR A 171 9.60 23.92 31.34
N LEU A 172 10.32 24.15 30.24
CA LEU A 172 11.80 24.10 30.22
C LEU A 172 12.41 25.16 31.16
N ARG A 173 11.84 26.35 31.20
CA ARG A 173 12.30 27.41 32.11
C ARG A 173 12.14 27.00 33.57
N ARG A 174 10.96 26.53 33.95
CA ARG A 174 10.68 26.07 35.31
C ARG A 174 11.63 24.93 35.70
N LYS A 175 11.84 23.96 34.82
CA LYS A 175 12.75 22.86 35.09
C LYS A 175 14.19 23.32 35.28
N ALA A 176 14.64 24.28 34.50
CA ALA A 176 15.99 24.86 34.65
C ALA A 176 16.13 25.67 35.95
N GLU A 177 15.07 26.34 36.42
CA GLU A 177 15.02 27.02 37.70
C GLU A 177 15.10 26.03 38.86
N GLU A 178 14.32 24.94 38.84
CA GLU A 178 14.36 23.83 39.80
C GLU A 178 15.77 23.22 39.91
N GLU A 179 16.42 22.90 38.76
CA GLU A 179 17.77 22.37 38.76
C GLU A 179 18.84 23.37 39.22
N ALA A 180 18.61 24.65 39.07
CA ALA A 180 19.50 25.69 39.55
C ALA A 180 19.39 25.95 41.06
N GLU A 181 18.19 25.75 41.63
CA GLU A 181 17.96 25.80 43.08
C GLU A 181 18.56 24.58 43.77
N GLU A 182 18.39 23.39 43.26
CA GLU A 182 19.00 22.16 43.78
C GLU A 182 20.52 22.30 43.89
N ARG A 183 21.17 22.87 42.85
CA ARG A 183 22.64 23.09 42.86
C ARG A 183 23.15 24.15 43.85
N LYS A 184 22.26 24.98 44.41
CA LYS A 184 22.65 25.95 45.42
C LYS A 184 22.57 25.38 46.82
N HIS A 185 21.94 24.22 47.00
CA HIS A 185 21.75 23.54 48.28
C HIS A 185 22.69 22.33 48.48
N GLU A 186 23.52 22.03 47.46
CA GLU A 186 24.69 21.13 47.57
C GLU A 186 25.97 21.95 47.87
#